data_52f7aba6417706a020cbc312c66dc457
#
_entry.id   52f7aba6417706a020cbc312c66dc457
#
_cell.length_a   1.000
_cell.length_b   1.000
_cell.length_c   1.000
_cell.angle_alpha   90.00
_cell.angle_beta   90.00
_cell.angle_gamma   90.00
#
_symmetry.space_group_name_H-M   'P 1'
#
loop_
_entity.id
_entity.type
_entity.pdbx_description
1 polymer ?
#
loop_
_entity_poly.entity_id
_entity_poly.type
_entity_poly.pdbx_seq_one_letter_code
_entity_poly.pdbx_strand_id
1 'polypeptide(L)' 'MFEVAVEQSFASAHALRNYKGRCENVHGHNWKVQVVIQGERLDDTGLLVDFLDVKSVMAGIIDAIDHQFLNEIPPFDVV' A
#
# COMPACT_ATOMS: atom_id res chain seq x y z
N MET A 1 -22.02 -4.31 11.41
CA MET A 1 -20.67 -3.81 11.19
C MET A 1 -20.61 -3.06 9.86
N PHE A 2 -19.91 -1.94 9.84
CA PHE A 2 -19.73 -1.14 8.64
C PHE A 2 -18.30 -1.31 8.12
N GLU A 3 -18.13 -1.17 6.81
CA GLU A 3 -16.85 -1.36 6.17
C GLU A 3 -16.65 -0.34 5.06
N VAL A 4 -15.45 0.21 4.99
CA VAL A 4 -15.01 1.11 3.93
C VAL A 4 -13.75 0.53 3.30
N ALA A 5 -13.74 0.42 1.98
CA ALA A 5 -12.57 -0.06 1.24
C ALA A 5 -12.09 1.02 0.26
N VAL A 6 -10.79 1.28 0.26
CA VAL A 6 -10.14 2.21 -0.66
C VAL A 6 -8.97 1.50 -1.32
N GLU A 7 -8.83 1.67 -2.63
CA GLU A 7 -7.83 0.99 -3.43
C GLU A 7 -7.01 1.99 -4.23
N GLN A 8 -5.70 1.81 -4.25
CA GLN A 8 -4.77 2.59 -5.06
C GLN A 8 -3.68 1.67 -5.62
N SER A 9 -3.06 2.11 -6.71
CA SER A 9 -1.99 1.36 -7.36
C SER A 9 -0.71 2.18 -7.41
N PHE A 10 0.42 1.50 -7.42
CA PHE A 10 1.72 2.11 -7.66
C PHE A 10 2.61 1.13 -8.43
N ALA A 11 3.69 1.64 -9.00
CA ALA A 11 4.66 0.83 -9.74
C ALA A 11 6.02 0.95 -9.05
N SER A 12 6.63 -0.19 -8.74
CA SER A 12 7.96 -0.20 -8.13
C SER A 12 8.68 -1.50 -8.40
N ALA A 13 9.99 -1.45 -8.32
CA ALA A 13 10.86 -2.60 -8.52
C ALA A 13 11.24 -3.23 -7.19
N HIS A 14 11.54 -4.52 -7.22
CA HIS A 14 12.11 -5.24 -6.10
C HIS A 14 12.90 -6.45 -6.57
N ALA A 15 13.63 -7.07 -5.63
CA ALA A 15 14.28 -8.34 -5.83
C ALA A 15 14.11 -9.17 -4.55
N LEU A 16 13.86 -10.47 -4.70
CA LEU A 16 13.80 -11.38 -3.56
C LEU A 16 15.22 -11.72 -3.12
N ARG A 17 15.48 -11.57 -1.82
CA ARG A 17 16.79 -11.92 -1.25
C ARG A 17 16.80 -13.38 -0.82
N ASN A 18 17.94 -14.04 -1.06
CA ASN A 18 18.15 -15.44 -0.68
C ASN A 18 17.14 -16.40 -1.33
N TYR A 19 16.56 -16.00 -2.45
CA TYR A 19 15.66 -16.84 -3.23
C TYR A 19 16.36 -17.24 -4.54
N LYS A 20 16.49 -18.53 -4.77
CA LYS A 20 17.16 -19.04 -5.99
C LYS A 20 16.19 -19.03 -7.17
N GLY A 21 16.48 -18.25 -8.19
CA GLY A 21 15.68 -18.16 -9.40
C GLY A 21 15.57 -16.74 -9.92
N ARG A 22 14.61 -16.53 -10.86
CA ARG A 22 14.43 -15.25 -11.54
C ARG A 22 14.03 -14.11 -10.58
N CYS A 23 13.39 -14.43 -9.47
CA CYS A 23 12.92 -13.42 -8.52
C CYS A 23 14.06 -12.75 -7.74
N GLU A 24 15.27 -13.28 -7.79
CA GLU A 24 16.44 -12.60 -7.23
C GLU A 24 16.92 -11.45 -8.11
N ASN A 25 16.55 -11.44 -9.37
CA ASN A 25 16.84 -10.34 -10.26
C ASN A 25 15.90 -9.17 -9.96
N VAL A 26 16.41 -7.96 -10.13
CA VAL A 26 15.56 -6.76 -10.02
C VAL A 26 14.51 -6.81 -11.11
N HIS A 27 13.25 -6.67 -10.69
CA HIS A 27 12.12 -6.63 -11.60
C HIS A 27 11.04 -5.71 -11.05
N GLY A 28 10.18 -5.24 -11.94
CA GLY A 28 9.12 -4.30 -11.59
C GLY A 28 7.74 -4.92 -11.65
N HIS A 29 6.86 -4.38 -10.83
CA HIS A 29 5.43 -4.73 -10.82
C HIS A 29 4.57 -3.49 -10.71
N ASN A 30 3.33 -3.61 -11.19
CA ASN A 30 2.26 -2.74 -10.77
C ASN A 30 1.63 -3.37 -9.52
N TRP A 31 1.64 -2.63 -8.44
CA TRP A 31 1.13 -3.08 -7.15
C TRP A 31 -0.23 -2.47 -6.90
N LYS A 32 -1.12 -3.27 -6.34
CA LYS A 32 -2.44 -2.82 -5.92
C LYS A 32 -2.53 -2.90 -4.41
N VAL A 33 -2.88 -1.78 -3.78
CA VAL A 33 -3.04 -1.70 -2.34
C VAL A 33 -4.50 -1.43 -2.03
N GLN A 34 -5.09 -2.27 -1.18
CA GLN A 34 -6.43 -2.08 -0.68
C GLN A 34 -6.37 -1.89 0.84
N VAL A 35 -6.98 -0.82 1.30
CA VAL A 35 -7.16 -0.56 2.73
C VAL A 35 -8.63 -0.76 3.06
N VAL A 36 -8.90 -1.63 4.03
CA VAL A 36 -10.24 -1.91 4.51
C VAL A 36 -10.33 -1.45 5.96
N ILE A 37 -11.31 -0.59 6.24
CA ILE A 37 -11.57 -0.08 7.58
C ILE A 37 -12.93 -0.59 8.02
N GLN A 38 -12.98 -1.18 9.20
CA GLN A 38 -14.20 -1.73 9.78
C GLN A 38 -14.54 -1.04 11.08
N GLY A 39 -15.82 -0.89 11.37
CA GLY A 39 -16.28 -0.32 12.62
C GLY A 39 -17.75 -0.61 12.87
N GLU A 40 -18.16 -0.45 14.12
CA GLU A 40 -19.51 -0.77 14.57
C GLU A 40 -20.42 0.46 14.57
N ARG A 41 -19.86 1.67 14.48
CA ARG A 41 -20.61 2.91 14.61
C ARG A 41 -20.28 3.86 13.47
N LEU A 42 -21.32 4.61 13.05
CA LEU A 42 -21.17 5.74 12.14
C LEU A 42 -21.16 7.03 12.95
N ASP A 43 -20.54 8.09 12.41
CA ASP A 43 -20.56 9.41 13.00
C ASP A 43 -21.92 10.11 12.76
N ASP A 44 -22.04 11.36 13.21
CA ASP A 44 -23.28 12.12 13.11
C ASP A 44 -23.71 12.40 11.66
N THR A 45 -22.79 12.28 10.70
CA THR A 45 -23.08 12.47 9.28
C THR A 45 -23.33 11.16 8.55
N GLY A 46 -23.32 10.03 9.27
CA GLY A 46 -23.52 8.71 8.67
C GLY A 46 -22.27 8.09 8.07
N LEU A 47 -21.08 8.58 8.44
CA LEU A 47 -19.82 8.08 7.94
C LEU A 47 -19.09 7.24 8.99
N LEU A 48 -18.52 6.12 8.56
CA LEU A 48 -17.55 5.38 9.35
C LEU A 48 -16.20 6.13 9.35
N VAL A 49 -15.80 6.58 8.18
CA VAL A 49 -14.61 7.38 7.94
C VAL A 49 -14.80 8.09 6.60
N ASP A 50 -14.15 9.24 6.42
CA ASP A 50 -14.19 9.95 5.15
C ASP A 50 -13.19 9.31 4.16
N PHE A 51 -13.69 8.93 2.99
CA PHE A 51 -12.84 8.40 1.91
C PHE A 51 -11.68 9.33 1.56
N LEU A 52 -11.92 10.64 1.56
CA LEU A 52 -10.89 11.61 1.20
C LEU A 52 -9.74 11.60 2.19
N ASP A 53 -10.02 11.42 3.48
CA ASP A 53 -8.98 11.31 4.51
C ASP A 53 -8.16 10.05 4.32
N VAL A 54 -8.82 8.92 4.07
CA VAL A 54 -8.13 7.65 3.82
C VAL A 54 -7.26 7.75 2.58
N LYS A 55 -7.78 8.29 1.49
CA LYS A 55 -7.03 8.46 0.24
C LYS A 55 -5.83 9.37 0.42
N SER A 56 -5.96 10.43 1.20
CA SER A 56 -4.87 11.37 1.48
C SER A 56 -3.72 10.68 2.22
N VAL A 57 -4.03 9.90 3.25
CA VAL A 57 -3.01 9.14 3.99
C VAL A 57 -2.35 8.10 3.09
N MET A 58 -3.12 7.37 2.30
CA MET A 58 -2.61 6.38 1.36
C MET A 58 -1.68 7.02 0.32
N ALA A 59 -2.06 8.18 -0.21
CA ALA A 59 -1.25 8.88 -1.21
C ALA A 59 0.12 9.26 -0.65
N GLY A 60 0.19 9.71 0.59
CA GLY A 60 1.46 10.03 1.25
C GLY A 60 2.37 8.81 1.40
N ILE A 61 1.80 7.67 1.76
CA ILE A 61 2.55 6.41 1.88
C ILE A 61 3.00 5.93 0.50
N ILE A 62 2.12 5.96 -0.48
CA ILE A 62 2.39 5.48 -1.83
C ILE A 62 3.44 6.35 -2.52
N ASP A 63 3.41 7.67 -2.35
CA ASP A 63 4.41 8.56 -2.93
C ASP A 63 5.83 8.21 -2.48
N ALA A 64 5.99 7.68 -1.27
CA ALA A 64 7.29 7.28 -0.75
C ALA A 64 7.83 5.99 -1.38
N ILE A 65 6.96 5.16 -1.94
CA ILE A 65 7.32 3.84 -2.48
C ILE A 65 7.05 3.69 -3.97
N ASP A 66 6.39 4.67 -4.60
CA ASP A 66 6.10 4.64 -6.03
C ASP A 66 7.34 4.96 -6.85
N HIS A 67 7.55 4.21 -7.94
CA HIS A 67 8.69 4.36 -8.85
C HIS A 67 10.05 4.27 -8.12
N GLN A 68 10.15 3.38 -7.12
CA GLN A 68 11.34 3.19 -6.32
C GLN A 68 11.84 1.75 -6.43
N PHE A 69 13.05 1.53 -5.93
CA PHE A 69 13.54 0.19 -5.66
C PHE A 69 13.26 -0.14 -4.20
N LEU A 70 12.24 -0.98 -3.96
CA LEU A 70 11.72 -1.22 -2.62
C LEU A 70 12.76 -1.77 -1.65
N ASN A 71 13.73 -2.55 -2.15
CA ASN A 71 14.79 -3.12 -1.31
C ASN A 71 15.69 -2.07 -0.64
N GLU A 72 15.64 -0.81 -1.08
CA GLU A 72 16.41 0.29 -0.49
C GLU A 72 15.58 1.12 0.49
N ILE A 73 14.30 0.83 0.63
CA ILE A 73 13.38 1.62 1.46
C ILE A 73 13.04 0.87 2.74
N PRO A 74 13.29 1.45 3.94
CA PRO A 74 12.85 0.83 5.18
C PRO A 74 11.33 0.63 5.22
N PRO A 75 10.80 -0.47 5.75
CA PRO A 75 11.53 -1.59 6.37
C PRO A 75 11.97 -2.66 5.37
N PHE A 76 11.76 -2.45 4.06
CA PHE A 76 12.03 -3.46 3.03
C PHE A 76 13.53 -3.66 2.80
N ASP A 77 14.37 -2.76 3.26
CA ASP A 77 15.82 -2.85 3.15
C ASP A 77 16.42 -3.99 3.98
N VAL A 78 15.70 -4.49 4.98
CA VAL A 78 16.17 -5.56 5.87
C VAL A 78 15.38 -6.87 5.73
N VAL A 79 14.45 -6.92 4.82
CA VAL A 79 13.57 -8.10 4.65
C VAL A 79 13.94 -8.89 3.41
#